data_207094f8385e8825c57527a1ddd7da1b
#
_entry.id   207094f8385e8825c57527a1ddd7da1b
#
_cell.length_a   1.000
_cell.length_b   1.000
_cell.length_c   1.000
_cell.angle_alpha   90.00
_cell.angle_beta   90.00
_cell.angle_gamma   90.00
#
_symmetry.space_group_name_H-M   'P 1'
#
loop_
_entity.id
_entity.type
_entity.pdbx_description
1 polymer ?
#
loop_
_entity_poly.entity_id
_entity_poly.type
_entity_poly.pdbx_seq_one_letter_code
_entity_poly.pdbx_strand_id
1 'polypeptide(L)'
;LMENVERSKLIEIKSECDISIDQVGGTMGGTGYGKAGLETLAMGIPTITNMAKEYADWLPENPFVVANNFDELYKSLIELIDDEKARIEIGKKGIEWIDKYHSFEGVNKKLKQLYIQYSIISA
;
A
#
# COMPACT_ATOMS: atom_id res chain seq x y z
N LEU A 1 -19.80 -0.74 11.74
CA LEU A 1 -19.64 -0.15 10.40
C LEU A 1 -19.77 1.36 10.52
N MET A 2 -18.78 2.10 10.01
CA MET A 2 -18.85 3.56 10.00
C MET A 2 -19.29 4.02 8.61
N GLU A 3 -20.36 4.80 8.57
CA GLU A 3 -20.91 5.38 7.34
C GLU A 3 -20.97 6.90 7.48
N ASN A 4 -20.81 7.61 6.38
CA ASN A 4 -20.91 9.08 6.32
C ASN A 4 -19.95 9.81 7.28
N VAL A 5 -18.73 9.29 7.45
CA VAL A 5 -17.71 9.92 8.28
C VAL A 5 -16.93 10.94 7.44
N GLU A 6 -16.73 12.13 8.00
CA GLU A 6 -15.90 13.15 7.38
C GLU A 6 -14.47 12.63 7.16
N ARG A 7 -13.83 12.99 6.02
CA ARG A 7 -12.51 12.49 5.63
C ARG A 7 -11.44 12.74 6.70
N SER A 8 -11.42 13.91 7.31
CA SER A 8 -10.48 14.27 8.38
C SER A 8 -10.58 13.29 9.55
N LYS A 9 -11.80 13.01 9.99
CA LYS A 9 -12.08 12.06 11.07
C LYS A 9 -11.72 10.63 10.70
N LEU A 10 -11.97 10.24 9.45
CA LEU A 10 -11.61 8.92 8.96
C LEU A 10 -10.08 8.71 8.97
N ILE A 11 -9.31 9.72 8.59
CA ILE A 11 -7.84 9.67 8.61
C ILE A 11 -7.33 9.54 10.06
N GLU A 12 -7.91 10.30 11.00
CA GLU A 12 -7.58 10.19 12.42
C GLU A 12 -7.82 8.78 12.94
N ILE A 13 -8.99 8.20 12.69
CA ILE A 13 -9.33 6.82 13.11
C ILE A 13 -8.38 5.80 12.48
N LYS A 14 -8.06 5.93 11.20
CA LYS A 14 -7.09 5.05 10.51
C LYS A 14 -5.73 5.09 11.18
N SER A 15 -5.26 6.28 11.57
CA SER A 15 -3.93 6.45 12.18
C SER A 15 -3.77 5.74 13.54
N GLU A 16 -4.86 5.37 14.18
CA GLU A 16 -4.88 4.62 15.44
C GLU A 16 -4.89 3.09 15.25
N CYS A 17 -4.94 2.61 14.00
CA CYS A 17 -4.97 1.18 13.68
C CYS A 17 -3.56 0.60 13.57
N ASP A 18 -3.39 -0.64 14.00
CA ASP A 18 -2.13 -1.38 13.91
C ASP A 18 -1.97 -2.16 12.59
N ILE A 19 -3.08 -2.52 11.96
CA ILE A 19 -3.14 -3.30 10.72
C ILE A 19 -4.26 -2.74 9.86
N SER A 20 -4.03 -2.65 8.55
CA SER A 20 -5.05 -2.25 7.58
C SER A 20 -5.32 -3.35 6.56
N ILE A 21 -6.57 -3.50 6.20
CA ILE A 21 -7.01 -4.33 5.07
C ILE A 21 -7.58 -3.40 4.02
N ASP A 22 -6.96 -3.34 2.85
CA ASP A 22 -7.39 -2.47 1.75
C ASP A 22 -8.45 -3.16 0.87
N GLN A 23 -8.03 -4.11 0.07
CA GLN A 23 -8.92 -4.89 -0.79
C GLN A 23 -8.65 -6.36 -0.58
N VAL A 24 -9.68 -7.12 -0.27
CA VAL A 24 -9.60 -8.57 -0.11
C VAL A 24 -10.81 -9.23 -0.76
N GLY A 25 -10.57 -10.35 -1.35
CA GLY A 25 -11.63 -11.23 -1.85
C GLY A 25 -11.87 -11.18 -3.33
N GLY A 26 -11.71 -12.31 -3.88
CA GLY A 26 -12.41 -12.88 -5.01
C GLY A 26 -12.21 -12.27 -6.36
N THR A 27 -13.13 -12.65 -7.19
CA THR A 27 -13.23 -12.34 -8.61
C THR A 27 -13.43 -10.86 -8.95
N MET A 28 -13.72 -10.04 -7.95
CA MET A 28 -13.86 -8.59 -8.08
C MET A 28 -12.65 -7.84 -7.53
N GLY A 29 -11.68 -8.55 -7.00
CA GLY A 29 -10.44 -7.96 -6.52
C GLY A 29 -9.70 -7.30 -7.66
N GLY A 30 -9.34 -6.04 -7.48
CA GLY A 30 -8.48 -5.33 -8.41
C GLY A 30 -7.15 -6.06 -8.59
N THR A 31 -6.49 -5.76 -9.66
CA THR A 31 -5.15 -6.28 -9.94
C THR A 31 -4.07 -5.66 -9.06
N GLY A 32 -4.44 -4.71 -8.20
CA GLY A 32 -3.50 -3.96 -7.37
C GLY A 32 -4.17 -3.22 -6.21
N TYR A 33 -3.40 -2.38 -5.56
CA TYR A 33 -3.81 -1.62 -4.38
C TYR A 33 -4.73 -0.43 -4.71
N GLY A 34 -5.56 -0.05 -3.71
CA GLY A 34 -6.39 1.14 -3.75
C GLY A 34 -5.74 2.38 -3.11
N LYS A 35 -6.39 3.51 -3.26
CA LYS A 35 -5.99 4.78 -2.62
C LYS A 35 -5.97 4.67 -1.09
N ALA A 36 -6.92 3.93 -0.52
CA ALA A 36 -6.98 3.70 0.91
C ALA A 36 -5.72 2.98 1.43
N GLY A 37 -5.20 2.02 0.67
CA GLY A 37 -3.96 1.32 0.98
C GLY A 37 -2.73 2.23 0.96
N LEU A 38 -2.67 3.19 0.02
CA LEU A 38 -1.59 4.18 0.00
C LEU A 38 -1.62 5.09 1.24
N GLU A 39 -2.82 5.49 1.69
CA GLU A 39 -2.98 6.29 2.90
C GLU A 39 -2.44 5.57 4.14
N THR A 40 -2.77 4.29 4.32
CA THR A 40 -2.31 3.51 5.48
C THR A 40 -0.83 3.18 5.42
N LEU A 41 -0.26 2.91 4.24
CA LEU A 41 1.20 2.81 4.08
C LEU A 41 1.92 4.10 4.47
N ALA A 42 1.38 5.26 4.07
CA ALA A 42 1.95 6.56 4.43
C ALA A 42 1.91 6.81 5.95
N MET A 43 0.99 6.19 6.66
CA MET A 43 0.89 6.23 8.13
C MET A 43 1.83 5.22 8.82
N GLY A 44 2.53 4.38 8.07
CA GLY A 44 3.38 3.33 8.62
C GLY A 44 2.61 2.11 9.13
N ILE A 45 1.42 1.89 8.60
CA ILE A 45 0.54 0.78 8.99
C ILE A 45 0.69 -0.35 7.98
N PRO A 46 1.03 -1.58 8.41
CA PRO A 46 1.03 -2.75 7.55
C PRO A 46 -0.32 -2.92 6.86
N THR A 47 -0.29 -2.98 5.55
CA THR A 47 -1.51 -3.01 4.73
C THR A 47 -1.59 -4.30 3.95
N ILE A 48 -2.66 -5.06 4.19
CA ILE A 48 -2.96 -6.30 3.46
C ILE A 48 -3.85 -5.94 2.28
N THR A 49 -3.50 -6.43 1.10
CA THR A 49 -4.32 -6.26 -0.11
C THR A 49 -4.24 -7.50 -1.00
N ASN A 50 -5.25 -7.72 -1.83
CA ASN A 50 -5.12 -8.69 -2.89
C ASN A 50 -4.33 -8.09 -4.07
N MET A 51 -3.58 -8.93 -4.76
CA MET A 51 -2.75 -8.47 -5.87
C MET A 51 -2.45 -9.63 -6.81
N ALA A 52 -2.73 -9.46 -8.08
CA ALA A 52 -2.33 -10.46 -9.07
C ALA A 52 -0.81 -10.69 -9.03
N LYS A 53 -0.39 -11.94 -9.17
CA LYS A 53 1.03 -12.29 -9.03
C LYS A 53 1.92 -11.48 -9.97
N GLU A 54 1.53 -11.34 -11.22
CA GLU A 54 2.26 -10.60 -12.24
C GLU A 54 2.44 -9.12 -11.84
N TYR A 55 1.43 -8.54 -11.21
CA TYR A 55 1.49 -7.17 -10.73
C TYR A 55 2.35 -7.05 -9.47
N ALA A 56 2.22 -7.98 -8.54
CA ALA A 56 3.05 -8.03 -7.34
C ALA A 56 4.55 -8.16 -7.68
N ASP A 57 4.87 -9.00 -8.67
CA ASP A 57 6.24 -9.20 -9.14
C ASP A 57 6.79 -7.98 -9.91
N TRP A 58 5.91 -7.24 -10.59
CA TRP A 58 6.28 -6.02 -11.31
C TRP A 58 6.48 -4.82 -10.39
N LEU A 59 5.75 -4.76 -9.28
CA LEU A 59 5.81 -3.62 -8.36
C LEU A 59 7.16 -3.58 -7.64
N PRO A 60 7.99 -2.55 -7.85
CA PRO A 60 9.32 -2.49 -7.24
C PRO A 60 9.20 -2.41 -5.71
N GLU A 61 9.97 -3.25 -5.01
CA GLU A 61 10.04 -3.21 -3.54
C GLU A 61 8.66 -3.28 -2.86
N ASN A 62 7.75 -4.08 -3.39
CA ASN A 62 6.35 -4.16 -2.98
C ASN A 62 6.18 -4.10 -1.44
N PRO A 63 5.56 -3.04 -0.89
CA PRO A 63 5.44 -2.84 0.54
C PRO A 63 4.20 -3.50 1.15
N PHE A 64 3.31 -4.03 0.31
CA PHE A 64 2.06 -4.62 0.75
C PHE A 64 2.23 -6.06 1.21
N VAL A 65 1.44 -6.45 2.19
CA VAL A 65 1.21 -7.86 2.51
C VAL A 65 0.15 -8.38 1.55
N VAL A 66 0.53 -9.29 0.66
CA VAL A 66 -0.38 -9.79 -0.37
C VAL A 66 -1.15 -10.99 0.15
N ALA A 67 -2.49 -10.94 0.05
CA ALA A 67 -3.38 -12.03 0.40
C ALA A 67 -4.54 -12.12 -0.61
N ASN A 68 -4.59 -13.18 -1.38
CA ASN A 68 -5.51 -13.35 -2.51
C ASN A 68 -6.70 -14.27 -2.21
N ASN A 69 -6.71 -14.87 -1.04
CA ASN A 69 -7.80 -15.74 -0.58
C ASN A 69 -7.95 -15.68 0.94
N PHE A 70 -8.97 -16.33 1.47
CA PHE A 70 -9.27 -16.33 2.89
C PHE A 70 -8.14 -16.92 3.75
N ASP A 71 -7.53 -18.01 3.32
CA ASP A 71 -6.47 -18.68 4.09
C ASP A 71 -5.22 -17.82 4.17
N GLU A 72 -4.84 -17.17 3.09
CA GLU A 72 -3.71 -16.22 3.06
C GLU A 72 -4.00 -14.99 3.92
N LEU A 73 -5.22 -14.46 3.87
CA LEU A 73 -5.63 -13.34 4.71
C LEU A 73 -5.57 -13.71 6.19
N TYR A 74 -6.14 -14.86 6.55
CA TYR A 74 -6.15 -15.35 7.92
C TYR A 74 -4.72 -15.54 8.45
N LYS A 75 -3.85 -16.19 7.68
CA LYS A 75 -2.46 -16.40 8.04
C LYS A 75 -1.73 -15.07 8.23
N SER A 76 -1.85 -14.16 7.28
CA SER A 76 -1.21 -12.83 7.35
C SER A 76 -1.68 -12.03 8.56
N LEU A 77 -2.98 -12.10 8.88
CA LEU A 77 -3.52 -11.43 10.08
C LEU A 77 -2.92 -12.00 11.38
N ILE A 78 -2.88 -13.32 11.52
CA ILE A 78 -2.29 -13.95 12.70
C ILE A 78 -0.81 -13.57 12.86
N GLU A 79 -0.03 -13.66 11.79
CA GLU A 79 1.38 -13.28 11.81
C GLU A 79 1.58 -11.81 12.23
N LEU A 80 0.77 -10.90 11.69
CA LEU A 80 0.86 -9.48 12.04
C LEU A 80 0.34 -9.16 13.44
N ILE A 81 -0.65 -9.88 13.96
CA ILE A 81 -1.16 -9.71 15.32
C ILE A 81 -0.09 -10.14 16.34
N ASP A 82 0.55 -11.27 16.09
CA ASP A 82 1.50 -11.88 17.03
C ASP A 82 2.90 -11.23 17.02
N ASP A 83 3.28 -10.54 15.93
CA ASP A 83 4.62 -9.97 15.77
C ASP A 83 4.60 -8.44 15.62
N GLU A 84 4.73 -7.73 16.74
CA GLU A 84 4.84 -6.27 16.75
C GLU A 84 6.08 -5.75 15.99
N LYS A 85 7.21 -6.47 16.08
CA LYS A 85 8.44 -6.05 15.39
C LYS A 85 8.27 -6.12 13.87
N ALA A 86 7.63 -7.18 13.39
CA ALA A 86 7.29 -7.30 11.97
C ALA A 86 6.37 -6.16 11.52
N ARG A 87 5.34 -5.80 12.32
CA ARG A 87 4.48 -4.64 12.00
C ARG A 87 5.26 -3.35 11.86
N ILE A 88 6.17 -3.06 12.79
CA ILE A 88 6.99 -1.86 12.77
C ILE A 88 7.90 -1.84 11.53
N GLU A 89 8.54 -2.96 11.21
CA GLU A 89 9.44 -3.08 10.07
C GLU A 89 8.70 -2.91 8.74
N ILE A 90 7.58 -3.57 8.58
CA ILE A 90 6.71 -3.44 7.38
C ILE A 90 6.18 -2.01 7.26
N GLY A 91 5.77 -1.41 8.37
CA GLY A 91 5.31 -0.02 8.40
C GLY A 91 6.37 0.97 7.94
N LYS A 92 7.63 0.82 8.37
CA LYS A 92 8.76 1.64 7.90
C LYS A 92 8.97 1.50 6.39
N LYS A 93 9.00 0.28 5.89
CA LYS A 93 9.10 0.02 4.44
C LYS A 93 7.97 0.68 3.65
N GLY A 94 6.76 0.67 4.21
CA GLY A 94 5.60 1.36 3.63
C GLY A 94 5.81 2.87 3.48
N ILE A 95 6.27 3.54 4.54
CA ILE A 95 6.57 4.98 4.51
C ILE A 95 7.66 5.29 3.47
N GLU A 96 8.78 4.55 3.50
CA GLU A 96 9.89 4.75 2.56
C GLU A 96 9.45 4.54 1.10
N TRP A 97 8.61 3.55 0.85
CA TRP A 97 8.08 3.28 -0.48
C TRP A 97 7.15 4.39 -0.97
N ILE A 98 6.26 4.91 -0.11
CA ILE A 98 5.40 6.04 -0.43
C ILE A 98 6.24 7.27 -0.76
N ASP A 99 7.25 7.58 0.05
CA ASP A 99 8.13 8.72 -0.21
C ASP A 99 8.87 8.59 -1.55
N LYS A 100 9.39 7.41 -1.83
CA LYS A 100 10.15 7.13 -3.04
C LYS A 100 9.32 7.17 -4.32
N TYR A 101 8.10 6.64 -4.29
CA TYR A 101 7.31 6.40 -5.51
C TYR A 101 6.05 7.26 -5.63
N HIS A 102 5.50 7.77 -4.53
CA HIS A 102 4.23 8.50 -4.49
C HIS A 102 4.33 9.91 -3.92
N SER A 103 5.50 10.35 -3.46
CA SER A 103 5.71 11.76 -3.12
C SER A 103 5.74 12.64 -4.39
N PHE A 104 5.52 13.94 -4.23
CA PHE A 104 5.66 14.88 -5.34
C PHE A 104 7.03 14.78 -6.01
N GLU A 105 8.10 14.66 -5.21
CA GLU A 105 9.47 14.54 -5.70
C GLU A 105 9.66 13.22 -6.46
N GLY A 106 9.22 12.10 -5.90
CA GLY A 106 9.30 10.77 -6.53
C GLY A 106 8.59 10.71 -7.87
N VAL A 107 7.36 11.20 -7.91
CA VAL A 107 6.56 11.26 -9.15
C VAL A 107 7.20 12.19 -10.19
N ASN A 108 7.62 13.39 -9.78
CA ASN A 108 8.28 14.34 -10.68
C ASN A 108 9.57 13.78 -11.28
N LYS A 109 10.39 13.13 -10.46
CA LYS A 109 11.62 12.47 -10.91
C LYS A 109 11.32 11.41 -11.97
N LYS A 110 10.31 10.57 -11.73
CA LYS A 110 9.91 9.53 -12.68
C LYS A 110 9.36 10.11 -13.98
N LEU A 111 8.50 11.12 -13.89
CA LEU A 111 7.96 11.80 -15.08
C LEU A 111 9.07 12.45 -15.89
N LYS A 112 10.00 13.15 -15.26
CA LYS A 112 11.15 13.76 -15.93
C LYS A 112 11.98 12.72 -16.67
N GLN A 113 12.27 11.58 -16.07
CA GLN A 113 12.99 10.48 -16.70
C GLN A 113 12.25 9.95 -17.94
N LEU A 114 10.93 9.76 -17.86
CA LEU A 114 10.12 9.33 -18.99
C LEU A 114 10.10 10.37 -20.13
N TYR A 115 9.97 11.63 -19.79
CA TYR A 115 9.98 12.70 -20.80
C TYR A 115 11.32 12.80 -21.53
N ILE A 116 12.44 12.60 -20.83
CA ILE A 116 13.76 12.54 -21.47
C ILE A 116 13.87 11.28 -22.35
N GLN A 117 13.47 10.13 -21.81
CA GLN A 117 13.51 8.85 -22.54
C GLN A 117 12.73 8.89 -23.85
N TYR A 118 11.57 9.54 -23.86
CA TYR A 118 10.74 9.68 -25.06
C TYR A 118 11.01 10.97 -25.86
N SER A 119 12.11 11.66 -25.57
CA SER A 119 12.53 12.88 -26.27
C SER A 119 11.50 14.01 -26.26
N ILE A 120 10.66 14.09 -25.22
CA ILE A 120 9.69 15.16 -25.04
C ILE A 120 10.37 16.42 -24.51
N ILE A 121 11.39 16.25 -23.65
CA ILE A 121 12.24 17.32 -23.14
C ILE A 121 13.71 16.92 -23.26
N SER A 122 14.60 17.90 -23.26
CA SER A 122 16.05 17.68 -23.22
C SER A 122 16.53 17.27 -21.83
N ALA A 123 17.57 16.47 -21.80
CA ALA A 123 18.19 16.04 -20.55
C ALA A 123 18.75 17.21 -19.72
#